data_c044a7fd87dfef97b11baccf77755109
#
_entry.id   c044a7fd87dfef97b11baccf77755109
#
_cell.length_a   1.000
_cell.length_b   1.000
_cell.length_c   1.000
_cell.angle_alpha   90.00
_cell.angle_beta   90.00
_cell.angle_gamma   90.00
#
_symmetry.space_group_name_H-M   'P 1'
#
loop_
_entity.id
_entity.type
_entity.pdbx_description
1 polymer ?
#
loop_
_entity_poly.entity_id
_entity_poly.type
_entity_poly.pdbx_seq_one_letter_code
_entity_poly.pdbx_strand_id
1 'polypeptide(L)'
;VRAAVDMCHRDGTLKQMVAKDPKRYINEDPSIVPILQMLRASGRAVFLVTNSLWDYTNIVMNFLCGSPMGDGRTNFGWLQYFDVVITGSAKPSFFHEENHANLFEVEPETGMLINTDNGSPMAQVGDITARFLPEDVSAHKVFQGGSVGHLHKLLSVASSSQVLYVGDHIYGDILRSKKVLGWRTMLVVPELEKEVKLLWESRNTRKELQFLRSERDRIEDEIYHLKRSLKSGNPNHNSNPKISSELDKLELERDRVRSSHQETQRKLHQKFHDVR
;
A
#
# COMPACT_ATOMS: atom_id res chain seq x y z
N VAL A 1 -5.00 -16.78 17.80
CA VAL A 1 -5.27 -15.41 17.36
C VAL A 1 -6.03 -15.42 16.03
N ARG A 2 -5.48 -15.97 14.91
CA ARG A 2 -6.10 -15.92 13.58
C ARG A 2 -7.53 -16.49 13.56
N ALA A 3 -7.76 -17.68 14.12
CA ALA A 3 -9.10 -18.29 14.18
C ALA A 3 -10.12 -17.41 14.91
N ALA A 4 -9.72 -16.67 15.94
CA ALA A 4 -10.60 -15.74 16.65
C ALA A 4 -10.96 -14.52 15.79
N VAL A 5 -9.98 -13.98 15.04
CA VAL A 5 -10.22 -12.88 14.09
C VAL A 5 -11.16 -13.33 12.98
N ASP A 6 -10.89 -14.49 12.39
CA ASP A 6 -11.75 -15.06 11.33
C ASP A 6 -13.18 -15.30 11.83
N MET A 7 -13.33 -15.69 13.10
CA MET A 7 -14.65 -15.87 13.73
C MET A 7 -15.39 -14.54 13.88
N CYS A 8 -14.73 -13.48 14.39
CA CYS A 8 -15.34 -12.15 14.52
C CYS A 8 -15.79 -11.55 13.18
N HIS A 9 -15.08 -11.88 12.10
CA HIS A 9 -15.52 -11.50 10.76
C HIS A 9 -16.71 -12.30 10.27
N ARG A 10 -16.76 -13.60 10.60
CA ARG A 10 -17.80 -14.54 10.16
C ARG A 10 -19.12 -14.35 10.89
N ASP A 11 -19.10 -14.15 12.20
CA ASP A 11 -20.30 -13.97 13.03
C ASP A 11 -20.86 -12.54 12.95
N GLY A 12 -20.15 -11.62 12.30
CA GLY A 12 -20.58 -10.24 12.13
C GLY A 12 -20.38 -9.33 13.32
N THR A 13 -19.88 -9.82 14.46
CA THR A 13 -19.70 -9.04 15.69
C THR A 13 -18.90 -7.77 15.45
N LEU A 14 -17.75 -7.88 14.75
CA LEU A 14 -16.90 -6.71 14.43
C LEU A 14 -17.66 -5.70 13.56
N LYS A 15 -18.38 -6.17 12.54
CA LYS A 15 -19.12 -5.32 11.62
C LYS A 15 -20.25 -4.56 12.33
N GLN A 16 -20.95 -5.23 13.25
CA GLN A 16 -21.99 -4.59 14.07
C GLN A 16 -21.43 -3.53 15.02
N MET A 17 -20.25 -3.78 15.60
CA MET A 17 -19.57 -2.80 16.45
C MET A 17 -19.18 -1.56 15.66
N VAL A 18 -18.63 -1.73 14.48
CA VAL A 18 -18.28 -0.62 13.57
C VAL A 18 -19.53 0.13 13.12
N ALA A 19 -20.60 -0.56 12.76
CA ALA A 19 -21.88 0.04 12.37
C ALA A 19 -22.47 0.92 13.47
N LYS A 20 -22.33 0.49 14.74
CA LYS A 20 -22.86 1.22 15.90
C LYS A 20 -22.07 2.51 16.19
N ASP A 21 -20.76 2.51 16.01
CA ASP A 21 -19.88 3.64 16.27
C ASP A 21 -18.71 3.69 15.28
N PRO A 22 -18.96 4.08 14.01
CA PRO A 22 -17.92 4.10 12.98
C PRO A 22 -16.73 4.95 13.35
N LYS A 23 -16.95 6.10 13.99
CA LYS A 23 -15.91 7.07 14.37
C LYS A 23 -14.85 6.48 15.29
N ARG A 24 -15.21 5.49 16.09
CA ARG A 24 -14.29 4.80 16.99
C ARG A 24 -13.32 3.88 16.24
N TYR A 25 -13.72 3.35 15.09
CA TYR A 25 -13.01 2.27 14.40
C TYR A 25 -12.43 2.68 13.05
N ILE A 26 -12.94 3.74 12.45
CA ILE A 26 -12.53 4.24 11.14
C ILE A 26 -11.94 5.64 11.30
N ASN A 27 -10.74 5.83 10.78
CA ASN A 27 -10.13 7.15 10.73
C ASN A 27 -10.83 8.01 9.68
N GLU A 28 -11.20 9.22 10.07
CA GLU A 28 -11.70 10.22 9.13
C GLU A 28 -10.55 10.74 8.26
N ASP A 29 -10.76 10.76 6.96
CA ASP A 29 -9.84 11.38 6.02
C ASP A 29 -10.60 12.32 5.09
N PRO A 30 -10.54 13.64 5.34
CA PRO A 30 -11.25 14.63 4.53
C PRO A 30 -10.72 14.72 3.09
N SER A 31 -9.58 14.11 2.78
CA SER A 31 -8.98 14.12 1.46
C SER A 31 -9.61 13.11 0.49
N ILE A 32 -10.33 12.10 0.99
CA ILE A 32 -10.90 11.02 0.16
C ILE A 32 -11.84 11.58 -0.90
N VAL A 33 -12.85 12.36 -0.50
CA VAL A 33 -13.85 12.91 -1.41
C VAL A 33 -13.21 13.85 -2.45
N PRO A 34 -12.38 14.85 -2.08
CA PRO A 34 -11.69 15.68 -3.05
C PRO A 34 -10.84 14.89 -4.07
N ILE A 35 -10.14 13.84 -3.64
CA ILE A 35 -9.34 12.99 -4.55
C ILE A 35 -10.25 12.27 -5.54
N LEU A 36 -11.34 11.64 -5.09
CA LEU A 36 -12.28 10.93 -5.95
C LEU A 36 -12.93 11.88 -6.97
N GLN A 37 -13.35 13.07 -6.53
CA GLN A 37 -13.89 14.11 -7.39
C GLN A 37 -12.88 14.58 -8.45
N MET A 38 -11.63 14.83 -8.04
CA MET A 38 -10.57 15.23 -8.95
C MET A 38 -10.28 14.16 -10.02
N LEU A 39 -10.24 12.88 -9.63
CA LEU A 39 -10.04 11.79 -10.56
C LEU A 39 -11.17 11.73 -11.60
N ARG A 40 -12.42 11.82 -11.16
CA ARG A 40 -13.58 11.82 -12.05
C ARG A 40 -13.61 13.06 -12.96
N ALA A 41 -13.33 14.24 -12.42
CA ALA A 41 -13.25 15.48 -13.21
C ALA A 41 -12.14 15.42 -14.27
N SER A 42 -11.07 14.67 -14.03
CA SER A 42 -10.01 14.42 -15.03
C SER A 42 -10.34 13.33 -16.05
N GLY A 43 -11.59 12.85 -16.08
CA GLY A 43 -12.05 11.84 -17.02
C GLY A 43 -11.62 10.41 -16.67
N ARG A 44 -11.21 10.15 -15.42
CA ARG A 44 -10.85 8.81 -14.96
C ARG A 44 -12.08 8.07 -14.46
N ALA A 45 -12.20 6.80 -14.82
CA ALA A 45 -13.18 5.91 -14.20
C ALA A 45 -12.65 5.49 -12.83
N VAL A 46 -13.52 5.52 -11.81
CA VAL A 46 -13.21 5.16 -10.44
C VAL A 46 -14.03 3.94 -10.05
N PHE A 47 -13.38 2.92 -9.51
CA PHE A 47 -14.04 1.69 -9.09
C PHE A 47 -13.63 1.26 -7.69
N LEU A 48 -14.52 0.53 -7.02
CA LEU A 48 -14.27 -0.09 -5.72
C LEU A 48 -14.41 -1.61 -5.85
N VAL A 49 -13.42 -2.37 -5.36
CA VAL A 49 -13.48 -3.84 -5.28
C VAL A 49 -13.13 -4.25 -3.86
N THR A 50 -14.09 -4.84 -3.14
CA THR A 50 -13.92 -5.23 -1.74
C THR A 50 -14.43 -6.64 -1.48
N ASN A 51 -13.79 -7.33 -0.50
CA ASN A 51 -14.30 -8.62 0.02
C ASN A 51 -15.50 -8.44 0.96
N SER A 52 -15.73 -7.22 1.45
CA SER A 52 -16.90 -6.91 2.27
C SER A 52 -18.19 -7.01 1.46
N LEU A 53 -19.27 -7.40 2.10
CA LEU A 53 -20.61 -7.39 1.49
C LEU A 53 -21.19 -5.97 1.47
N TRP A 54 -22.28 -5.81 0.76
CA TRP A 54 -22.91 -4.51 0.51
C TRP A 54 -23.27 -3.74 1.77
N ASP A 55 -23.93 -4.40 2.73
CA ASP A 55 -24.39 -3.82 4.00
C ASP A 55 -23.27 -3.10 4.75
N TYR A 56 -22.15 -3.80 4.95
CA TYR A 56 -21.00 -3.23 5.64
C TYR A 56 -20.26 -2.20 4.79
N THR A 57 -20.13 -2.43 3.49
CA THR A 57 -19.49 -1.49 2.57
C THR A 57 -20.23 -0.15 2.57
N ASN A 58 -21.57 -0.17 2.54
CA ASN A 58 -22.37 1.04 2.57
C ASN A 58 -22.17 1.86 3.87
N ILE A 59 -22.10 1.18 5.03
CA ILE A 59 -21.82 1.84 6.31
C ILE A 59 -20.45 2.54 6.28
N VAL A 60 -19.41 1.84 5.87
CA VAL A 60 -18.04 2.38 5.82
C VAL A 60 -17.94 3.55 4.86
N MET A 61 -18.52 3.43 3.67
CA MET A 61 -18.43 4.45 2.63
C MET A 61 -19.27 5.69 2.95
N ASN A 62 -20.44 5.53 3.58
CA ASN A 62 -21.19 6.67 4.09
C ASN A 62 -20.39 7.47 5.12
N PHE A 63 -19.71 6.78 6.03
CA PHE A 63 -18.86 7.43 7.02
C PHE A 63 -17.68 8.17 6.37
N LEU A 64 -16.95 7.50 5.46
CA LEU A 64 -15.76 8.08 4.81
C LEU A 64 -16.09 9.24 3.86
N CYS A 65 -17.25 9.22 3.23
CA CYS A 65 -17.68 10.28 2.31
C CYS A 65 -18.47 11.40 2.98
N GLY A 66 -18.55 11.40 4.32
CA GLY A 66 -19.20 12.47 5.08
C GLY A 66 -20.71 12.57 4.88
N SER A 67 -21.34 11.48 4.42
CA SER A 67 -22.79 11.44 4.31
C SER A 67 -23.39 11.29 5.71
N PRO A 68 -24.23 12.20 6.18
CA PRO A 68 -24.84 12.06 7.48
C PRO A 68 -25.65 10.76 7.53
N MET A 69 -25.39 9.93 8.52
CA MET A 69 -26.25 8.80 8.86
C MET A 69 -27.55 9.39 9.42
N GLY A 70 -28.46 9.78 8.51
CA GLY A 70 -29.75 10.31 8.86
C GLY A 70 -30.73 9.19 9.18
N ASP A 71 -31.48 9.32 10.25
CA ASP A 71 -32.79 8.69 10.59
C ASP A 71 -33.03 7.23 10.15
N GLY A 72 -32.03 6.37 10.17
CA GLY A 72 -32.19 4.96 9.79
C GLY A 72 -32.49 4.71 8.30
N ARG A 73 -32.50 5.75 7.47
CA ARG A 73 -32.58 5.63 6.01
C ARG A 73 -31.20 5.46 5.45
N THR A 74 -31.01 4.43 4.65
CA THR A 74 -29.78 4.18 3.93
C THR A 74 -29.52 5.29 2.95
N ASN A 75 -28.40 6.00 3.12
CA ASN A 75 -27.94 7.02 2.18
C ASN A 75 -26.94 6.38 1.22
N PHE A 76 -27.13 6.59 -0.06
CA PHE A 76 -26.26 6.06 -1.14
C PHE A 76 -25.49 7.17 -1.86
N GLY A 77 -25.45 8.37 -1.33
CA GLY A 77 -24.84 9.54 -1.94
C GLY A 77 -23.36 9.33 -2.31
N TRP A 78 -22.65 8.49 -1.60
CA TRP A 78 -21.26 8.15 -1.90
C TRP A 78 -21.05 7.43 -3.23
N LEU A 79 -22.10 6.75 -3.76
CA LEU A 79 -22.03 6.06 -5.07
C LEU A 79 -21.72 7.01 -6.22
N GLN A 80 -22.02 8.30 -6.10
CA GLN A 80 -21.68 9.29 -7.11
C GLN A 80 -20.19 9.39 -7.41
N TYR A 81 -19.33 8.97 -6.47
CA TYR A 81 -17.88 9.02 -6.63
C TYR A 81 -17.29 7.81 -7.37
N PHE A 82 -18.10 6.79 -7.63
CA PHE A 82 -17.66 5.55 -8.27
C PHE A 82 -18.45 5.29 -9.54
N ASP A 83 -17.79 4.71 -10.52
CA ASP A 83 -18.43 4.22 -11.76
C ASP A 83 -18.86 2.76 -11.58
N VAL A 84 -18.11 1.95 -10.85
CA VAL A 84 -18.41 0.55 -10.55
C VAL A 84 -18.02 0.24 -9.09
N VAL A 85 -18.91 -0.48 -8.39
CA VAL A 85 -18.65 -1.01 -7.05
C VAL A 85 -18.86 -2.53 -7.08
N ILE A 86 -17.86 -3.30 -6.71
CA ILE A 86 -17.94 -4.77 -6.58
C ILE A 86 -17.69 -5.16 -5.13
N THR A 87 -18.70 -5.71 -4.50
CA THR A 87 -18.68 -6.23 -3.13
C THR A 87 -18.52 -7.76 -3.13
N GLY A 88 -18.13 -8.37 -2.01
CA GLY A 88 -18.00 -9.82 -1.89
C GLY A 88 -17.09 -10.44 -2.97
N SER A 89 -16.07 -9.74 -3.40
CA SER A 89 -15.25 -10.10 -4.56
C SER A 89 -14.36 -11.33 -4.38
N ALA A 90 -14.16 -11.80 -3.13
CA ALA A 90 -13.30 -12.94 -2.80
C ALA A 90 -11.84 -12.78 -3.27
N LYS A 91 -11.25 -11.57 -3.12
CA LYS A 91 -9.81 -11.39 -3.38
C LYS A 91 -8.97 -12.33 -2.50
N PRO A 92 -7.90 -12.93 -3.00
CA PRO A 92 -7.21 -12.71 -4.28
C PRO A 92 -7.75 -13.48 -5.48
N SER A 93 -8.72 -14.41 -5.32
CA SER A 93 -9.25 -15.21 -6.44
C SER A 93 -9.94 -14.36 -7.51
N PHE A 94 -10.48 -13.20 -7.15
CA PHE A 94 -11.04 -12.22 -8.09
C PHE A 94 -10.09 -11.86 -9.24
N PHE A 95 -8.77 -11.80 -8.98
CA PHE A 95 -7.74 -11.42 -9.94
C PHE A 95 -7.23 -12.58 -10.80
N HIS A 96 -7.81 -13.77 -10.71
CA HIS A 96 -7.49 -14.88 -11.58
C HIS A 96 -8.33 -14.81 -12.85
N GLU A 97 -7.70 -14.90 -14.02
CA GLU A 97 -8.39 -14.92 -15.31
C GLU A 97 -9.32 -16.13 -15.48
N GLU A 98 -8.96 -17.25 -14.87
CA GLU A 98 -9.75 -18.49 -14.87
C GLU A 98 -10.92 -18.47 -13.87
N ASN A 99 -11.12 -17.38 -13.15
CA ASN A 99 -12.21 -17.27 -12.19
C ASN A 99 -13.52 -16.98 -12.92
N HIS A 100 -14.40 -17.98 -12.96
CA HIS A 100 -15.74 -17.90 -13.54
C HIS A 100 -16.82 -17.62 -12.49
N ALA A 101 -16.51 -16.95 -11.39
CA ALA A 101 -17.49 -16.59 -10.38
C ALA A 101 -18.61 -15.73 -11.00
N ASN A 102 -19.85 -16.05 -10.65
CA ASN A 102 -21.02 -15.30 -11.12
C ASN A 102 -20.98 -13.87 -10.57
N LEU A 103 -21.41 -12.93 -11.40
CA LEU A 103 -21.61 -11.55 -11.02
C LEU A 103 -23.09 -11.33 -10.80
N PHE A 104 -23.45 -10.81 -9.63
CA PHE A 104 -24.82 -10.41 -9.30
C PHE A 104 -24.87 -8.89 -9.20
N GLU A 105 -25.99 -8.33 -9.65
CA GLU A 105 -26.30 -6.94 -9.38
C GLU A 105 -26.90 -6.83 -7.97
N VAL A 106 -26.56 -5.76 -7.25
CA VAL A 106 -27.06 -5.49 -5.90
C VAL A 106 -28.04 -4.34 -5.97
N GLU A 107 -29.27 -4.58 -5.54
CA GLU A 107 -30.23 -3.49 -5.31
C GLU A 107 -29.85 -2.72 -4.05
N PRO A 108 -29.49 -1.45 -4.14
CA PRO A 108 -28.91 -0.72 -3.00
C PRO A 108 -29.85 -0.57 -1.79
N GLU A 109 -31.16 -0.46 -2.03
CA GLU A 109 -32.15 -0.24 -0.97
C GLU A 109 -32.39 -1.47 -0.12
N THR A 110 -32.43 -2.63 -0.75
CA THR A 110 -32.77 -3.91 -0.09
C THR A 110 -31.54 -4.80 0.17
N GLY A 111 -30.45 -4.59 -0.58
CA GLY A 111 -29.28 -5.47 -0.63
C GLY A 111 -29.56 -6.81 -1.36
N MET A 112 -30.70 -6.92 -2.04
CA MET A 112 -31.04 -8.13 -2.80
C MET A 112 -30.14 -8.30 -4.01
N LEU A 113 -29.86 -9.57 -4.33
CA LEU A 113 -29.04 -9.94 -5.48
C LEU A 113 -29.94 -10.26 -6.66
N ILE A 114 -29.68 -9.60 -7.79
CA ILE A 114 -30.35 -9.83 -9.06
C ILE A 114 -29.37 -10.53 -9.99
N ASN A 115 -29.83 -11.61 -10.64
CA ASN A 115 -28.99 -12.35 -11.56
C ASN A 115 -28.74 -11.53 -12.83
N THR A 116 -27.48 -11.40 -13.23
CA THR A 116 -27.08 -10.69 -14.45
C THR A 116 -27.19 -11.54 -15.72
N ASP A 117 -27.48 -12.84 -15.60
CA ASP A 117 -27.54 -13.79 -16.74
C ASP A 117 -28.89 -13.79 -17.47
N ASN A 118 -29.83 -12.90 -17.12
CA ASN A 118 -31.19 -12.87 -17.68
C ASN A 118 -31.28 -12.35 -19.14
N GLY A 119 -30.18 -12.33 -19.88
CA GLY A 119 -30.17 -11.94 -21.29
C GLY A 119 -30.33 -10.44 -21.55
N SER A 120 -30.47 -9.62 -20.51
CA SER A 120 -30.37 -8.17 -20.66
C SER A 120 -28.91 -7.78 -20.84
N PRO A 121 -28.56 -7.01 -21.89
CA PRO A 121 -27.20 -6.55 -22.04
C PRO A 121 -26.80 -5.73 -20.83
N MET A 122 -25.72 -6.12 -20.15
CA MET A 122 -25.14 -5.36 -19.07
C MET A 122 -24.72 -3.99 -19.60
N ALA A 123 -25.24 -2.91 -19.04
CA ALA A 123 -24.85 -1.56 -19.44
C ALA A 123 -23.33 -1.40 -19.27
N GLN A 124 -22.64 -1.08 -20.35
CA GLN A 124 -21.20 -0.77 -20.30
C GLN A 124 -21.04 0.60 -19.66
N VAL A 125 -20.62 0.63 -18.41
CA VAL A 125 -20.43 1.87 -17.65
C VAL A 125 -19.26 2.71 -18.20
N GLY A 126 -18.43 2.15 -19.04
CA GLY A 126 -17.25 2.82 -19.63
C GLY A 126 -17.50 3.57 -20.93
N ASP A 127 -18.71 3.52 -21.50
CA ASP A 127 -19.02 4.31 -22.70
C ASP A 127 -19.17 5.79 -22.32
N ILE A 128 -18.36 6.63 -22.97
CA ILE A 128 -18.38 8.10 -22.78
C ILE A 128 -19.78 8.68 -23.06
N THR A 129 -20.55 8.04 -23.93
CA THR A 129 -21.93 8.43 -24.23
C THR A 129 -22.88 8.19 -23.05
N ALA A 130 -22.62 7.17 -22.20
CA ALA A 130 -23.43 6.91 -21.01
C ALA A 130 -23.26 7.97 -19.92
N ARG A 131 -22.16 8.75 -19.94
CA ARG A 131 -21.93 9.87 -19.00
C ARG A 131 -22.83 11.07 -19.26
N PHE A 132 -23.46 11.15 -20.42
CA PHE A 132 -24.35 12.23 -20.85
C PHE A 132 -25.84 11.84 -20.88
N LEU A 133 -26.18 10.62 -20.40
CA LEU A 133 -27.56 10.23 -20.22
C LEU A 133 -28.17 11.00 -19.04
N PRO A 134 -29.45 11.39 -19.12
CA PRO A 134 -30.14 12.08 -18.03
C PRO A 134 -30.04 11.30 -16.70
N GLU A 135 -30.03 12.03 -15.60
CA GLU A 135 -29.87 11.51 -14.22
C GLU A 135 -30.88 10.41 -13.82
N ASP A 136 -31.95 10.22 -14.59
CA ASP A 136 -33.01 9.23 -14.39
C ASP A 136 -32.64 7.79 -14.80
N VAL A 137 -31.55 7.59 -15.56
CA VAL A 137 -31.00 6.27 -15.78
C VAL A 137 -29.92 6.03 -14.71
N SER A 138 -30.35 5.65 -13.53
CA SER A 138 -29.46 5.12 -12.49
C SER A 138 -28.83 3.84 -13.06
N ALA A 139 -27.73 4.01 -13.81
CA ALA A 139 -26.92 2.89 -14.25
C ALA A 139 -26.55 2.12 -12.98
N HIS A 140 -27.06 0.90 -12.89
CA HIS A 140 -26.80 -0.01 -11.78
C HIS A 140 -25.30 -0.19 -11.66
N LYS A 141 -24.74 0.33 -10.55
CA LYS A 141 -23.29 0.47 -10.37
C LYS A 141 -22.73 -0.51 -9.35
N VAL A 142 -23.63 -1.19 -8.63
CA VAL A 142 -23.26 -2.04 -7.50
C VAL A 142 -23.46 -3.51 -7.86
N PHE A 143 -22.37 -4.26 -7.70
CA PHE A 143 -22.35 -5.69 -7.99
C PHE A 143 -21.77 -6.47 -6.82
N GLN A 144 -22.02 -7.79 -6.80
CA GLN A 144 -21.43 -8.73 -5.86
C GLN A 144 -20.81 -9.92 -6.58
N GLY A 145 -19.63 -10.35 -6.13
CA GLY A 145 -18.92 -11.50 -6.70
C GLY A 145 -18.13 -11.14 -7.95
N GLY A 146 -18.27 -11.99 -8.97
CA GLY A 146 -17.60 -11.79 -10.26
C GLY A 146 -16.09 -11.99 -10.26
N SER A 147 -15.48 -11.54 -11.34
CA SER A 147 -14.05 -11.66 -11.60
C SER A 147 -13.49 -10.39 -12.26
N VAL A 148 -12.19 -10.33 -12.40
CA VAL A 148 -11.50 -9.25 -13.14
C VAL A 148 -12.00 -9.10 -14.57
N GLY A 149 -12.40 -10.19 -15.23
CA GLY A 149 -12.98 -10.16 -16.57
C GLY A 149 -14.28 -9.36 -16.62
N HIS A 150 -15.13 -9.45 -15.60
CA HIS A 150 -16.34 -8.63 -15.49
C HIS A 150 -16.00 -7.16 -15.29
N LEU A 151 -15.04 -6.84 -14.40
CA LEU A 151 -14.61 -5.47 -14.18
C LEU A 151 -14.04 -4.83 -15.47
N HIS A 152 -13.21 -5.56 -16.22
CA HIS A 152 -12.66 -5.08 -17.48
C HIS A 152 -13.76 -4.78 -18.52
N LYS A 153 -14.79 -5.65 -18.59
CA LYS A 153 -15.93 -5.43 -19.48
C LYS A 153 -16.74 -4.19 -19.06
N LEU A 154 -17.08 -4.07 -17.76
CA LEU A 154 -17.83 -2.95 -17.21
C LEU A 154 -17.15 -1.60 -17.45
N LEU A 155 -15.82 -1.56 -17.33
CA LEU A 155 -15.03 -0.34 -17.47
C LEU A 155 -14.40 -0.17 -18.87
N SER A 156 -14.67 -1.08 -19.81
CA SER A 156 -14.08 -1.09 -21.16
C SER A 156 -12.54 -0.99 -21.12
N VAL A 157 -11.90 -1.72 -20.20
CA VAL A 157 -10.44 -1.72 -20.06
C VAL A 157 -9.81 -2.49 -21.21
N ALA A 158 -9.09 -1.80 -22.08
CA ALA A 158 -8.41 -2.39 -23.23
C ALA A 158 -7.00 -2.90 -22.89
N SER A 159 -6.36 -2.31 -21.90
CA SER A 159 -4.98 -2.67 -21.51
C SER A 159 -4.78 -2.58 -20.00
N SER A 160 -4.07 -3.53 -19.45
CA SER A 160 -3.70 -3.57 -18.02
C SER A 160 -2.94 -2.33 -17.56
N SER A 161 -2.21 -1.66 -18.46
CA SER A 161 -1.48 -0.42 -18.17
C SER A 161 -2.39 0.78 -17.86
N GLN A 162 -3.69 0.69 -18.20
CA GLN A 162 -4.69 1.73 -17.94
C GLN A 162 -5.19 1.71 -16.49
N VAL A 163 -4.95 0.62 -15.75
CA VAL A 163 -5.47 0.42 -14.40
C VAL A 163 -4.41 0.77 -13.37
N LEU A 164 -4.79 1.61 -12.40
CA LEU A 164 -4.07 1.78 -11.14
C LEU A 164 -4.93 1.20 -10.01
N TYR A 165 -4.44 0.18 -9.36
CA TYR A 165 -5.10 -0.45 -8.22
C TYR A 165 -4.44 -0.04 -6.91
N VAL A 166 -5.23 0.49 -5.99
CA VAL A 166 -4.79 0.96 -4.67
C VAL A 166 -5.34 0.01 -3.61
N GLY A 167 -4.48 -0.52 -2.76
CA GLY A 167 -4.88 -1.44 -1.69
C GLY A 167 -3.86 -1.48 -0.57
N ASP A 168 -4.25 -2.04 0.57
CA ASP A 168 -3.43 -2.17 1.78
C ASP A 168 -2.88 -3.59 1.98
N HIS A 169 -3.50 -4.59 1.36
CA HIS A 169 -3.13 -5.98 1.56
C HIS A 169 -2.20 -6.49 0.47
N ILE A 170 -0.91 -6.72 0.82
CA ILE A 170 0.13 -7.09 -0.15
C ILE A 170 -0.20 -8.36 -0.95
N TYR A 171 -0.80 -9.39 -0.32
CA TYR A 171 -1.16 -10.65 -0.99
C TYR A 171 -2.52 -10.58 -1.66
N GLY A 172 -3.53 -10.00 -0.98
CA GLY A 172 -4.90 -9.93 -1.46
C GLY A 172 -5.11 -8.95 -2.60
N ASP A 173 -4.41 -7.82 -2.55
CA ASP A 173 -4.60 -6.72 -3.48
C ASP A 173 -3.47 -6.59 -4.50
N ILE A 174 -2.21 -6.58 -4.02
CA ILE A 174 -1.09 -6.09 -4.82
C ILE A 174 -0.41 -7.20 -5.61
N LEU A 175 -0.11 -8.34 -4.96
CA LEU A 175 0.74 -9.35 -5.59
C LEU A 175 0.11 -9.93 -6.86
N ARG A 176 -1.18 -10.24 -6.82
CA ARG A 176 -1.90 -10.84 -7.95
C ARG A 176 -2.21 -9.82 -9.03
N SER A 177 -2.76 -8.67 -8.67
CA SER A 177 -3.07 -7.61 -9.61
C SER A 177 -1.83 -7.11 -10.38
N LYS A 178 -0.66 -7.07 -9.71
CA LYS A 178 0.59 -6.67 -10.35
C LYS A 178 1.23 -7.78 -11.18
N LYS A 179 1.39 -9.00 -10.61
CA LYS A 179 2.17 -10.07 -11.27
C LYS A 179 1.37 -10.82 -12.33
N VAL A 180 0.08 -11.03 -12.12
CA VAL A 180 -0.77 -11.79 -13.04
C VAL A 180 -1.38 -10.86 -14.08
N LEU A 181 -2.01 -9.77 -13.65
CA LEU A 181 -2.72 -8.87 -14.54
C LEU A 181 -1.85 -7.76 -15.13
N GLY A 182 -0.65 -7.52 -14.60
CA GLY A 182 0.20 -6.42 -15.05
C GLY A 182 -0.31 -5.01 -14.73
N TRP A 183 -1.23 -4.89 -13.79
CA TRP A 183 -1.76 -3.59 -13.37
C TRP A 183 -0.70 -2.73 -12.68
N ARG A 184 -0.82 -1.43 -12.78
CA ARG A 184 -0.12 -0.51 -11.88
C ARG A 184 -0.73 -0.61 -10.50
N THR A 185 0.11 -0.66 -9.46
CA THR A 185 -0.35 -0.87 -8.10
C THR A 185 0.26 0.15 -7.16
N MET A 186 -0.54 0.57 -6.18
CA MET A 186 -0.11 1.41 -5.06
C MET A 186 -0.48 0.68 -3.76
N LEU A 187 0.53 0.34 -2.96
CA LEU A 187 0.33 -0.23 -1.63
C LEU A 187 0.25 0.89 -0.60
N VAL A 188 -0.83 0.92 0.16
CA VAL A 188 -1.02 1.86 1.26
C VAL A 188 -0.53 1.21 2.55
N VAL A 189 0.49 1.81 3.15
CA VAL A 189 1.09 1.36 4.41
C VAL A 189 1.21 2.57 5.34
N PRO A 190 0.22 2.83 6.19
CA PRO A 190 0.20 4.01 7.06
C PRO A 190 1.42 4.14 7.96
N GLU A 191 1.98 3.01 8.38
CA GLU A 191 3.18 2.96 9.23
C GLU A 191 4.42 3.55 8.53
N LEU A 192 4.48 3.47 7.20
CA LEU A 192 5.59 4.04 6.42
C LEU A 192 5.67 5.56 6.51
N GLU A 193 4.59 6.26 6.79
CA GLU A 193 4.62 7.73 6.91
C GLU A 193 5.61 8.18 7.98
N LYS A 194 5.55 7.55 9.16
CA LYS A 194 6.48 7.83 10.26
C LYS A 194 7.91 7.41 9.90
N GLU A 195 8.06 6.25 9.28
CA GLU A 195 9.36 5.73 8.89
C GLU A 195 10.03 6.61 7.81
N VAL A 196 9.29 7.04 6.80
CA VAL A 196 9.78 7.94 5.74
C VAL A 196 10.20 9.28 6.32
N LYS A 197 9.39 9.85 7.24
CA LYS A 197 9.73 11.08 7.94
C LYS A 197 11.04 10.93 8.73
N LEU A 198 11.17 9.86 9.49
CA LEU A 198 12.36 9.56 10.27
C LEU A 198 13.60 9.34 9.39
N LEU A 199 13.43 8.64 8.27
CA LEU A 199 14.49 8.45 7.27
C LEU A 199 14.96 9.79 6.69
N TRP A 200 14.04 10.70 6.42
CA TRP A 200 14.36 12.04 5.94
C TRP A 200 15.09 12.87 7.01
N GLU A 201 14.61 12.87 8.24
CA GLU A 201 15.24 13.57 9.36
C GLU A 201 16.63 13.01 9.68
N SER A 202 16.83 11.72 9.50
CA SER A 202 18.10 11.02 9.76
C SER A 202 19.05 11.01 8.58
N ARG A 203 18.73 11.67 7.46
CA ARG A 203 19.56 11.65 6.23
C ARG A 203 21.00 12.08 6.44
N ASN A 204 21.23 13.10 7.29
CA ASN A 204 22.58 13.62 7.56
C ASN A 204 23.39 12.62 8.40
N THR A 205 22.79 12.03 9.42
CA THR A 205 23.42 10.97 10.23
C THR A 205 23.75 9.74 9.38
N ARG A 206 22.92 9.39 8.41
CA ARG A 206 23.19 8.28 7.46
C ARG A 206 24.36 8.60 6.53
N LYS A 207 24.47 9.85 6.05
CA LYS A 207 25.62 10.30 5.25
C LYS A 207 26.91 10.26 6.10
N GLU A 208 26.85 10.70 7.35
CA GLU A 208 27.97 10.61 8.28
C GLU A 208 28.41 9.16 8.51
N LEU A 209 27.48 8.23 8.72
CA LEU A 209 27.79 6.80 8.83
C LEU A 209 28.46 6.26 7.56
N GLN A 210 27.99 6.64 6.40
CA GLN A 210 28.58 6.24 5.13
C GLN A 210 30.01 6.80 4.99
N PHE A 211 30.22 8.04 5.37
CA PHE A 211 31.54 8.66 5.37
C PHE A 211 32.49 7.97 6.35
N LEU A 212 32.08 7.75 7.59
CA LEU A 212 32.90 7.05 8.60
C LEU A 212 33.23 5.60 8.17
N ARG A 213 32.31 4.93 7.49
CA ARG A 213 32.58 3.62 6.92
C ARG A 213 33.66 3.66 5.83
N SER A 214 33.53 4.62 4.89
CA SER A 214 34.53 4.78 3.83
C SER A 214 35.91 5.17 4.37
N GLU A 215 35.96 6.03 5.41
CA GLU A 215 37.20 6.38 6.08
C GLU A 215 37.84 5.18 6.78
N ARG A 216 37.04 4.40 7.50
CA ARG A 216 37.55 3.17 8.11
C ARG A 216 38.15 2.21 7.06
N ASP A 217 37.44 1.99 5.98
CA ASP A 217 37.86 1.08 4.90
C ASP A 217 39.18 1.59 4.26
N ARG A 218 39.30 2.91 4.04
CA ARG A 218 40.54 3.55 3.55
C ARG A 218 41.71 3.32 4.50
N ILE A 219 41.53 3.57 5.79
CA ILE A 219 42.58 3.37 6.79
C ILE A 219 42.99 1.88 6.92
N GLU A 220 42.01 0.97 6.85
CA GLU A 220 42.27 -0.46 6.87
C GLU A 220 43.09 -0.92 5.64
N ASP A 221 42.84 -0.36 4.47
CA ASP A 221 43.64 -0.61 3.26
C ASP A 221 45.05 -0.07 3.42
N GLU A 222 45.25 1.13 3.96
CA GLU A 222 46.59 1.69 4.21
C GLU A 222 47.36 0.82 5.23
N ILE A 223 46.73 0.43 6.32
CA ILE A 223 47.32 -0.51 7.30
C ILE A 223 47.73 -1.82 6.63
N TYR A 224 46.87 -2.36 5.77
CA TYR A 224 47.16 -3.60 5.04
C TYR A 224 48.38 -3.44 4.14
N HIS A 225 48.47 -2.37 3.38
CA HIS A 225 49.60 -2.09 2.50
C HIS A 225 50.91 -1.92 3.28
N LEU A 226 50.90 -1.19 4.40
CA LEU A 226 52.09 -1.04 5.25
C LEU A 226 52.53 -2.34 5.87
N LYS A 227 51.58 -3.16 6.40
CA LYS A 227 51.88 -4.48 6.93
C LYS A 227 52.45 -5.45 5.88
N ARG A 228 51.93 -5.36 4.64
CA ARG A 228 52.45 -6.14 3.52
C ARG A 228 53.87 -5.72 3.14
N SER A 229 54.15 -4.42 3.10
CA SER A 229 55.50 -3.87 2.82
C SER A 229 56.53 -4.32 3.87
N LEU A 230 56.12 -4.37 5.15
CA LEU A 230 56.98 -4.88 6.23
C LEU A 230 57.27 -6.37 6.07
N LYS A 231 56.32 -7.18 5.59
CA LYS A 231 56.50 -8.62 5.36
C LYS A 231 57.34 -8.97 4.12
N SER A 232 57.32 -8.10 3.09
CA SER A 232 58.03 -8.29 1.82
C SER A 232 59.45 -7.77 1.84
N GLY A 233 59.84 -7.01 2.89
CA GLY A 233 61.17 -6.44 3.09
C GLY A 233 62.16 -7.55 3.56
N ASN A 234 63.41 -7.46 3.07
CA ASN A 234 64.48 -8.37 3.35
C ASN A 234 64.69 -8.55 4.87
N PRO A 235 64.88 -9.77 5.41
CA PRO A 235 65.00 -10.04 6.83
C PRO A 235 66.16 -9.31 7.56
N ASN A 236 67.11 -8.70 6.81
CA ASN A 236 68.23 -7.94 7.36
C ASN A 236 67.96 -6.44 7.56
N HIS A 237 66.85 -5.89 7.17
CA HIS A 237 66.40 -4.53 7.48
C HIS A 237 65.39 -4.57 8.62
N ASN A 238 65.85 -4.85 9.82
CA ASN A 238 65.07 -4.69 11.05
C ASN A 238 64.37 -3.34 11.07
N SER A 239 63.01 -3.43 11.05
CA SER A 239 62.06 -2.43 11.53
C SER A 239 62.48 -0.97 11.28
N ASN A 240 62.08 -0.44 10.14
CA ASN A 240 62.10 1.01 9.95
C ASN A 240 61.21 1.65 11.02
N PRO A 241 61.74 2.27 12.10
CA PRO A 241 60.97 2.76 13.24
C PRO A 241 59.94 3.81 12.81
N LYS A 242 60.14 4.42 11.64
CA LYS A 242 59.18 5.32 11.03
C LYS A 242 57.91 4.62 10.58
N ILE A 243 58.04 3.45 9.92
CA ILE A 243 56.88 2.67 9.43
C ILE A 243 56.07 2.10 10.60
N SER A 244 56.77 1.65 11.66
CA SER A 244 56.10 1.17 12.88
C SER A 244 55.29 2.29 13.57
N SER A 245 55.88 3.48 13.71
CA SER A 245 55.21 4.64 14.29
C SER A 245 54.02 5.11 13.43
N GLU A 246 54.11 4.98 12.11
CA GLU A 246 53.02 5.33 11.20
C GLU A 246 51.89 4.32 11.28
N LEU A 247 52.19 3.04 11.39
CA LEU A 247 51.25 1.96 11.60
C LEU A 247 50.48 2.16 12.92
N ASP A 248 51.17 2.46 14.02
CA ASP A 248 50.54 2.70 15.31
C ASP A 248 49.57 3.91 15.26
N LYS A 249 49.93 4.97 14.51
CA LYS A 249 49.07 6.13 14.32
C LYS A 249 47.80 5.75 13.53
N LEU A 250 47.92 5.00 12.45
CA LEU A 250 46.82 4.56 11.64
C LEU A 250 45.90 3.59 12.40
N GLU A 251 46.46 2.70 13.19
CA GLU A 251 45.65 1.82 14.05
C GLU A 251 44.86 2.61 15.11
N LEU A 252 45.47 3.61 15.71
CA LEU A 252 44.77 4.50 16.64
C LEU A 252 43.65 5.29 15.95
N GLU A 253 43.91 5.82 14.75
CA GLU A 253 42.94 6.55 13.97
C GLU A 253 41.76 5.63 13.53
N ARG A 254 42.05 4.41 13.06
CA ARG A 254 41.03 3.39 12.76
C ARG A 254 40.14 3.15 13.96
N ASP A 255 40.69 3.00 15.16
CA ASP A 255 39.93 2.70 16.36
C ASP A 255 39.08 3.90 16.82
N ARG A 256 39.53 5.12 16.58
CA ARG A 256 38.71 6.34 16.76
C ARG A 256 37.53 6.37 15.78
N VAL A 257 37.78 6.12 14.50
CA VAL A 257 36.73 6.08 13.48
C VAL A 257 35.72 4.97 13.75
N ARG A 258 36.18 3.79 14.18
CA ARG A 258 35.31 2.69 14.61
C ARG A 258 34.40 3.07 15.78
N SER A 259 34.95 3.71 16.80
CA SER A 259 34.19 4.16 17.97
C SER A 259 33.15 5.21 17.58
N SER A 260 33.52 6.18 16.75
CA SER A 260 32.60 7.20 16.23
C SER A 260 31.49 6.58 15.38
N HIS A 261 31.83 5.63 14.50
CA HIS A 261 30.85 4.89 13.71
C HIS A 261 29.86 4.13 14.59
N GLN A 262 30.33 3.41 15.60
CA GLN A 262 29.49 2.66 16.54
C GLN A 262 28.54 3.58 17.32
N GLU A 263 29.05 4.72 17.79
CA GLU A 263 28.23 5.70 18.52
C GLU A 263 27.14 6.30 17.64
N THR A 264 27.50 6.73 16.44
CA THR A 264 26.56 7.29 15.47
C THR A 264 25.50 6.24 15.04
N GLN A 265 25.91 4.99 14.87
CA GLN A 265 25.03 3.87 14.57
C GLN A 265 24.04 3.58 15.72
N ARG A 266 24.50 3.61 16.97
CA ARG A 266 23.63 3.47 18.15
C ARG A 266 22.59 4.58 18.23
N LYS A 267 23.00 5.84 18.03
CA LYS A 267 22.11 7.01 18.02
C LYS A 267 21.04 6.87 16.93
N LEU A 268 21.42 6.43 15.74
CA LEU A 268 20.47 6.18 14.66
C LEU A 268 19.51 5.06 15.00
N HIS A 269 20.02 3.93 15.51
CA HIS A 269 19.20 2.77 15.87
C HIS A 269 18.18 3.11 16.95
N GLN A 270 18.58 3.87 17.97
CA GLN A 270 17.68 4.32 19.03
C GLN A 270 16.52 5.15 18.51
N LYS A 271 16.78 6.10 17.60
CA LYS A 271 15.71 6.88 16.96
C LYS A 271 14.68 6.01 16.23
N PHE A 272 15.13 4.93 15.57
CA PHE A 272 14.21 4.02 14.88
C PHE A 272 13.48 3.07 15.83
N HIS A 273 14.08 2.75 16.99
CA HIS A 273 13.43 1.90 18.00
C HIS A 273 12.31 2.62 18.72
N ASP A 274 12.48 3.92 19.00
CA ASP A 274 11.50 4.75 19.73
C ASP A 274 10.22 5.04 18.92
N VAL A 275 10.22 4.74 17.62
CA VAL A 275 9.08 4.99 16.69
C VAL A 275 8.28 3.71 16.39
N ARG A 276 8.78 2.53 16.76
CA ARG A 276 8.06 1.25 16.67
C ARG A 276 7.22 0.99 17.89
#